data_952e416b64d20d5cebeb3ac2c26ed9f1
#
_entry.id   952e416b64d20d5cebeb3ac2c26ed9f1
#
_cell.length_a   1.000
_cell.length_b   1.000
_cell.length_c   1.000
_cell.angle_alpha   90.00
_cell.angle_beta   90.00
_cell.angle_gamma   90.00
#
_symmetry.space_group_name_H-M   'P 1'
#
loop_
_entity.id
_entity.type
_entity.pdbx_description
1 polymer ?
#
loop_
_entity_poly.entity_id
_entity_poly.type
_entity_poly.pdbx_seq_one_letter_code
_entity_poly.pdbx_strand_id
1 'polypeptide(L)'
;LLENVGSFGRYQKIQFFLVGLLAVVPAMTAFSYVFIAATPDHRCQVNLTNDTDSFDKWTPVHEQFLSNNIKERRCFIYEITSQGKQLKKCSNWVFNQTYYGTTISTDWNLVCDQLHLKGITQNAYIIGTSGSLLSGIMSDKFGRRTTMFWLILLLAVVFNFTQLFMHSNMSSMNKLIIFTLSRLLTGFAQTTYSISLVLLLEMTSAKRRVLASNILSYFYTLGELLIMGIYYFTRDWAMTMWILTVYVMPFLFYYCCVPESARWLATTRQLRQARKVLERIGLINGRELNNVDRNKRLFDALERETRIPQKRYSYTNVLISLFQSSVMRRRCLIIFYIMMTNLMVYLGIGMGITSLTSNWPYEIFLYSIFAELVGVCLCQFCATKFDRKYPLIIFFLLCSLSIVIIPTVHDIGRDHLFSIAAALFAKLFISAAQGLSWIYTSETFPTTIRSTGVGLTVGIARIGGVWAPQISLLAQSVWFPLPYIIFSFATFIAAICALFLPETRTKPALPDTVQQAERSGEPIDDTELKIRTKKLSICPEIEEEEEEETSLKDHSIA
;
A
#
# COMPACT_ATOMS: atom_id res chain seq x y z
N LEU A 1 -14.12 -16.36 -22.03
CA LEU A 1 -14.86 -17.15 -21.03
C LEU A 1 -15.47 -16.27 -19.93
N LEU A 2 -14.69 -15.39 -19.27
CA LEU A 2 -15.19 -14.50 -18.20
C LEU A 2 -16.22 -13.47 -18.72
N GLU A 3 -16.12 -12.99 -19.94
CA GLU A 3 -17.09 -12.09 -20.54
C GLU A 3 -18.44 -12.78 -20.80
N ASN A 4 -18.43 -14.03 -21.22
CA ASN A 4 -19.64 -14.81 -21.46
C ASN A 4 -20.40 -15.16 -20.16
N VAL A 5 -19.67 -15.36 -19.05
CA VAL A 5 -20.24 -15.69 -17.73
C VAL A 5 -20.68 -14.43 -16.96
N GLY A 6 -20.40 -13.24 -17.49
CA GLY A 6 -20.72 -11.95 -16.89
C GLY A 6 -19.51 -11.26 -16.28
N SER A 7 -19.07 -10.18 -16.93
CA SER A 7 -17.84 -9.46 -16.57
C SER A 7 -17.84 -8.79 -15.18
N PHE A 8 -19.03 -8.49 -14.63
CA PHE A 8 -19.22 -7.87 -13.31
C PHE A 8 -20.64 -8.13 -12.78
N GLY A 9 -21.00 -9.42 -12.58
CA GLY A 9 -22.30 -9.87 -12.11
C GLY A 9 -22.42 -9.89 -10.58
N ARG A 10 -23.48 -10.51 -10.07
CA ARG A 10 -23.75 -10.65 -8.62
C ARG A 10 -22.64 -11.40 -7.90
N TYR A 11 -22.10 -12.45 -8.51
CA TYR A 11 -21.00 -13.22 -7.96
C TYR A 11 -19.77 -12.36 -7.73
N GLN A 12 -19.33 -11.60 -8.73
CA GLN A 12 -18.16 -10.72 -8.60
C GLN A 12 -18.38 -9.68 -7.50
N LYS A 13 -19.56 -9.06 -7.42
CA LYS A 13 -19.87 -8.07 -6.36
C LYS A 13 -19.73 -8.66 -4.96
N ILE A 14 -20.23 -9.89 -4.74
CA ILE A 14 -20.10 -10.59 -3.44
C ILE A 14 -18.62 -10.87 -3.14
N GLN A 15 -17.86 -11.39 -4.11
CA GLN A 15 -16.45 -11.67 -3.90
C GLN A 15 -15.63 -10.37 -3.65
N PHE A 16 -15.97 -9.29 -4.36
CA PHE A 16 -15.36 -7.97 -4.12
C PHE A 16 -15.60 -7.46 -2.72
N PHE A 17 -16.81 -7.62 -2.22
CA PHE A 17 -17.14 -7.23 -0.85
C PHE A 17 -16.38 -8.08 0.18
N LEU A 18 -16.39 -9.41 0.04
CA LEU A 18 -15.68 -10.31 0.95
C LEU A 18 -14.16 -10.04 0.96
N VAL A 19 -13.55 -10.02 -0.22
CA VAL A 19 -12.11 -9.77 -0.33
C VAL A 19 -11.76 -8.32 0.03
N GLY A 20 -12.67 -7.38 -0.19
CA GLY A 20 -12.57 -6.00 0.25
C GLY A 20 -12.50 -5.89 1.78
N LEU A 21 -13.38 -6.59 2.51
CA LEU A 21 -13.31 -6.64 3.98
C LEU A 21 -11.96 -7.19 4.48
N LEU A 22 -11.38 -8.16 3.78
CA LEU A 22 -10.04 -8.64 4.10
C LEU A 22 -8.98 -7.56 3.84
N ALA A 23 -9.14 -6.70 2.82
CA ALA A 23 -8.23 -5.62 2.52
C ALA A 23 -8.21 -4.49 3.56
N VAL A 24 -9.19 -4.43 4.45
CA VAL A 24 -9.24 -3.54 5.62
C VAL A 24 -8.12 -3.88 6.62
N VAL A 25 -7.84 -5.17 6.84
CA VAL A 25 -6.83 -5.63 7.82
C VAL A 25 -5.44 -5.05 7.54
N PRO A 26 -4.93 -5.11 6.32
CA PRO A 26 -3.70 -4.45 5.90
C PRO A 26 -3.60 -2.97 6.30
N ALA A 27 -4.62 -2.19 6.05
CA ALA A 27 -4.61 -0.77 6.40
C ALA A 27 -4.60 -0.56 7.93
N MET A 28 -5.45 -1.30 8.64
CA MET A 28 -5.50 -1.23 10.11
C MET A 28 -4.14 -1.56 10.74
N THR A 29 -3.45 -2.59 10.25
CA THR A 29 -2.14 -3.00 10.78
C THR A 29 -1.02 -2.03 10.42
N ALA A 30 -1.06 -1.42 9.22
CA ALA A 30 -0.07 -0.44 8.78
C ALA A 30 -0.18 0.87 9.59
N PHE A 31 -1.39 1.41 9.70
CA PHE A 31 -1.64 2.70 10.33
C PHE A 31 -1.90 2.63 11.84
N SER A 32 -2.12 1.44 12.41
CA SER A 32 -2.15 1.29 13.88
C SER A 32 -0.93 1.93 14.54
N TYR A 33 0.24 1.86 13.89
CA TYR A 33 1.49 2.38 14.43
C TYR A 33 1.47 3.90 14.66
N VAL A 34 0.69 4.65 13.89
CA VAL A 34 0.53 6.10 14.05
C VAL A 34 0.01 6.43 15.46
N PHE A 35 -0.92 5.61 15.96
CA PHE A 35 -1.57 5.79 17.25
C PHE A 35 -0.87 5.05 18.37
N ILE A 36 -0.61 3.74 18.20
CA ILE A 36 -0.02 2.91 19.26
C ILE A 36 1.42 3.31 19.60
N ALA A 37 2.14 3.93 18.67
CA ALA A 37 3.50 4.44 18.86
C ALA A 37 3.55 5.98 18.90
N ALA A 38 2.42 6.65 19.08
CA ALA A 38 2.40 8.09 19.29
C ALA A 38 3.27 8.46 20.50
N THR A 39 3.96 9.59 20.40
CA THR A 39 4.74 10.14 21.51
C THR A 39 4.02 11.38 22.01
N PRO A 40 3.22 11.29 23.08
CA PRO A 40 2.55 12.45 23.68
C PRO A 40 3.57 13.46 24.16
N ASP A 41 3.14 14.70 24.37
CA ASP A 41 3.96 15.69 25.05
C ASP A 41 4.35 15.17 26.43
N HIS A 42 5.63 15.37 26.79
CA HIS A 42 6.19 14.80 28.00
C HIS A 42 7.18 15.76 28.64
N ARG A 43 7.35 15.62 29.94
CA ARG A 43 8.36 16.29 30.74
C ARG A 43 9.08 15.29 31.63
N CYS A 44 10.25 15.63 32.06
CA CYS A 44 10.96 14.84 33.07
C CYS A 44 10.17 14.82 34.40
N GLN A 45 10.12 13.63 35.01
CA GLN A 45 9.59 13.47 36.35
C GLN A 45 10.58 14.05 37.38
N VAL A 46 10.10 14.90 38.25
CA VAL A 46 10.88 15.46 39.37
C VAL A 46 10.61 14.60 40.61
N ASN A 47 11.63 13.93 41.13
CA ASN A 47 11.53 13.05 42.31
C ASN A 47 11.32 13.90 43.59
N LEU A 48 10.19 14.54 43.72
CA LEU A 48 9.73 15.22 44.92
C LEU A 48 8.58 14.44 45.52
N THR A 49 8.49 14.38 46.83
CA THR A 49 7.46 13.66 47.59
C THR A 49 6.02 14.08 47.25
N ASN A 50 5.82 15.13 46.46
CA ASN A 50 4.54 15.69 46.04
C ASN A 50 4.41 15.90 44.52
N ASP A 51 5.27 15.31 43.68
CA ASP A 51 5.05 15.37 42.23
C ASP A 51 3.88 14.46 41.90
N THR A 52 2.70 15.06 41.76
CA THR A 52 1.51 14.37 41.29
C THR A 52 1.76 14.01 39.82
N ASP A 53 1.46 12.80 39.44
CA ASP A 53 1.64 12.24 38.08
C ASP A 53 0.86 12.96 36.95
N SER A 54 0.35 14.18 37.22
CA SER A 54 -0.43 14.99 36.29
C SER A 54 0.50 15.93 35.52
N PHE A 55 0.50 15.82 34.19
CA PHE A 55 1.28 16.66 33.28
C PHE A 55 0.98 18.16 33.45
N ASP A 56 -0.29 18.52 33.69
CA ASP A 56 -0.77 19.90 33.74
C ASP A 56 -0.51 20.60 35.08
N LYS A 57 -0.16 19.88 36.13
CA LYS A 57 0.13 20.47 37.45
C LYS A 57 1.57 20.96 37.50
N TRP A 58 1.75 22.20 37.08
CA TRP A 58 3.01 22.93 37.19
C TRP A 58 3.08 23.66 38.51
N THR A 59 4.02 23.28 39.36
CA THR A 59 4.28 23.99 40.64
C THR A 59 5.56 24.81 40.52
N PRO A 60 5.73 25.90 41.35
CA PRO A 60 6.97 26.69 41.35
C PRO A 60 8.23 25.86 41.61
N VAL A 61 8.09 24.73 42.28
CA VAL A 61 9.19 23.79 42.50
C VAL A 61 9.70 23.18 41.19
N HIS A 62 8.84 22.91 40.21
CA HIS A 62 9.24 22.38 38.90
C HIS A 62 10.12 23.40 38.14
N GLU A 63 9.92 24.71 38.32
CA GLU A 63 10.75 25.74 37.68
C GLU A 63 12.19 25.73 38.18
N GLN A 64 12.46 25.22 39.37
CA GLN A 64 13.82 25.10 39.89
C GLN A 64 14.61 23.95 39.25
N PHE A 65 13.91 22.88 38.86
CA PHE A 65 14.53 21.63 38.37
C PHE A 65 14.38 21.46 36.87
N LEU A 66 13.45 22.12 36.22
CA LEU A 66 13.20 22.01 34.77
C LEU A 66 13.64 23.28 34.05
N SER A 67 14.24 23.11 32.88
CA SER A 67 14.62 24.25 32.04
C SER A 67 13.39 24.96 31.46
N ASN A 68 13.47 26.27 31.26
CA ASN A 68 12.47 27.04 30.52
C ASN A 68 12.48 26.69 29.03
N ASN A 69 13.57 26.08 28.52
CA ASN A 69 13.63 25.60 27.18
C ASN A 69 12.86 24.27 27.05
N ILE A 70 11.82 24.26 26.21
CA ILE A 70 10.94 23.09 25.99
C ILE A 70 11.72 21.83 25.56
N LYS A 71 12.76 21.97 24.73
CA LYS A 71 13.58 20.84 24.27
C LYS A 71 14.39 20.22 25.41
N GLU A 72 14.99 21.05 26.25
CA GLU A 72 15.77 20.59 27.40
C GLU A 72 14.86 19.95 28.45
N ARG A 73 13.71 20.56 28.76
CA ARG A 73 12.71 20.08 29.71
C ARG A 73 12.20 18.68 29.43
N ARG A 74 12.19 18.28 28.16
CA ARG A 74 11.75 16.92 27.73
C ARG A 74 12.74 15.82 28.08
N CYS A 75 14.05 16.13 28.11
CA CYS A 75 15.10 15.11 28.20
C CYS A 75 16.09 15.34 29.34
N PHE A 76 16.09 16.50 29.96
CA PHE A 76 17.06 16.88 31.01
C PHE A 76 16.38 17.50 32.20
N ILE A 77 17.00 17.29 33.38
CA ILE A 77 16.62 17.89 34.68
C ILE A 77 17.84 18.56 35.30
N TYR A 78 17.64 19.67 36.02
CA TYR A 78 18.69 20.27 36.80
C TYR A 78 18.83 19.56 38.16
N GLU A 79 19.99 19.00 38.42
CA GLU A 79 20.34 18.47 39.74
C GLU A 79 21.07 19.59 40.54
N ILE A 80 20.55 19.89 41.72
CA ILE A 80 21.13 20.91 42.60
C ILE A 80 22.24 20.23 43.41
N THR A 81 23.50 20.48 43.04
CA THR A 81 24.68 19.98 43.75
C THR A 81 25.34 21.12 44.52
N SER A 82 26.24 20.80 45.44
CA SER A 82 27.04 21.78 46.19
C SER A 82 27.84 22.75 45.29
N GLN A 83 28.05 22.38 44.02
CA GLN A 83 28.77 23.18 43.02
C GLN A 83 27.85 23.99 42.09
N GLY A 84 26.50 23.95 42.29
CA GLY A 84 25.53 24.65 41.46
C GLY A 84 24.55 23.71 40.73
N LYS A 85 23.78 24.28 39.80
CA LYS A 85 22.82 23.51 38.97
C LYS A 85 23.57 22.79 37.84
N GLN A 86 23.52 21.46 37.83
CA GLN A 86 24.07 20.64 36.74
C GLN A 86 22.95 19.98 35.94
N LEU A 87 23.10 19.94 34.62
CA LEU A 87 22.14 19.33 33.73
C LEU A 87 22.35 17.81 33.71
N LYS A 88 21.34 17.02 34.08
CA LYS A 88 21.35 15.56 34.12
C LYS A 88 20.25 15.02 33.24
N LYS A 89 20.52 13.87 32.56
CA LYS A 89 19.48 13.17 31.77
C LYS A 89 18.41 12.60 32.69
N CYS A 90 17.15 12.66 32.20
CA CYS A 90 16.02 12.08 32.91
C CYS A 90 16.01 10.55 32.85
N SER A 91 15.52 9.93 33.91
CA SER A 91 15.27 8.49 33.96
C SER A 91 13.79 8.14 33.79
N ASN A 92 12.89 9.04 34.23
CA ASN A 92 11.45 8.85 34.17
C ASN A 92 10.77 10.10 33.60
N TRP A 93 9.60 9.90 32.98
CA TRP A 93 8.83 10.95 32.31
C TRP A 93 7.37 10.93 32.72
N VAL A 94 6.76 12.12 32.75
CA VAL A 94 5.32 12.33 32.92
C VAL A 94 4.76 12.72 31.54
N PHE A 95 3.76 11.99 31.05
CA PHE A 95 3.18 12.17 29.72
C PHE A 95 1.82 12.86 29.78
N ASN A 96 1.53 13.65 28.76
CA ASN A 96 0.21 14.25 28.59
C ASN A 96 -0.78 13.18 28.07
N GLN A 97 -1.82 12.89 28.85
CA GLN A 97 -2.83 11.86 28.55
C GLN A 97 -4.11 12.42 27.91
N THR A 98 -4.13 13.69 27.49
CA THR A 98 -5.35 14.34 26.99
C THR A 98 -5.93 13.62 25.77
N TYR A 99 -5.09 13.27 24.79
CA TYR A 99 -5.50 12.60 23.56
C TYR A 99 -5.11 11.13 23.53
N TYR A 100 -3.96 10.78 24.09
CA TYR A 100 -3.41 9.42 24.10
C TYR A 100 -3.41 8.93 25.56
N GLY A 101 -4.07 7.80 25.83
CA GLY A 101 -4.00 7.17 27.14
C GLY A 101 -2.67 6.44 27.29
N THR A 102 -2.62 5.16 26.87
CA THR A 102 -1.38 4.37 26.87
C THR A 102 -0.86 4.16 25.43
N THR A 103 0.45 4.23 25.25
CA THR A 103 1.15 3.94 24.00
C THR A 103 2.38 3.10 24.31
N ILE A 104 2.97 2.46 23.31
CA ILE A 104 4.27 1.77 23.48
C ILE A 104 5.38 2.76 23.86
N SER A 105 5.23 4.04 23.47
CA SER A 105 6.19 5.09 23.83
C SER A 105 6.09 5.45 25.31
N THR A 106 4.88 5.43 25.90
CA THR A 106 4.67 5.70 27.34
C THR A 106 5.08 4.52 28.20
N ASP A 107 4.68 3.30 27.82
CA ASP A 107 4.90 2.09 28.63
C ASP A 107 6.37 1.65 28.66
N TRP A 108 7.11 1.90 27.57
CA TRP A 108 8.51 1.49 27.45
C TRP A 108 9.47 2.67 27.45
N ASN A 109 9.01 3.89 27.75
CA ASN A 109 9.80 5.12 27.80
C ASN A 109 10.63 5.38 26.53
N LEU A 110 10.02 5.15 25.33
CA LEU A 110 10.70 5.30 24.03
C LEU A 110 10.80 6.78 23.62
N VAL A 111 11.43 7.58 24.44
CA VAL A 111 11.62 9.03 24.23
C VAL A 111 13.11 9.38 24.35
N CYS A 112 13.47 10.59 23.97
CA CYS A 112 14.85 11.11 24.05
C CYS A 112 15.87 10.17 23.37
N ASP A 113 16.81 9.61 24.09
CA ASP A 113 17.86 8.73 23.54
C ASP A 113 17.29 7.43 22.95
N GLN A 114 16.14 6.95 23.45
CA GLN A 114 15.52 5.71 23.00
C GLN A 114 14.55 5.90 21.80
N LEU A 115 14.40 7.12 21.30
CA LEU A 115 13.49 7.43 20.19
C LEU A 115 13.82 6.62 18.91
N HIS A 116 15.10 6.28 18.66
CA HIS A 116 15.53 5.49 17.52
C HIS A 116 14.95 4.07 17.53
N LEU A 117 14.69 3.47 18.71
CA LEU A 117 14.08 2.14 18.84
C LEU A 117 12.67 2.10 18.26
N LYS A 118 11.94 3.21 18.37
CA LYS A 118 10.63 3.38 17.72
C LYS A 118 10.75 3.26 16.18
N GLY A 119 11.75 3.88 15.58
CA GLY A 119 12.02 3.75 14.14
C GLY A 119 12.35 2.31 13.74
N ILE A 120 13.10 1.57 14.56
CA ILE A 120 13.48 0.17 14.31
C ILE A 120 12.23 -0.73 14.28
N THR A 121 11.27 -0.56 15.21
CA THR A 121 10.04 -1.37 15.23
C THR A 121 9.17 -1.14 13.98
N GLN A 122 9.10 0.09 13.48
CA GLN A 122 8.38 0.38 12.24
C GLN A 122 9.12 -0.15 11.01
N ASN A 123 10.45 -0.04 10.99
CA ASN A 123 11.25 -0.60 9.90
C ASN A 123 11.13 -2.12 9.82
N ALA A 124 11.06 -2.82 10.94
CA ALA A 124 10.82 -4.26 10.97
C ALA A 124 9.52 -4.62 10.22
N TYR A 125 8.45 -3.87 10.44
CA TYR A 125 7.20 -4.05 9.70
C TYR A 125 7.38 -3.85 8.19
N ILE A 126 8.04 -2.77 7.77
CA ILE A 126 8.25 -2.45 6.35
C ILE A 126 9.15 -3.50 5.68
N ILE A 127 10.21 -3.95 6.38
CA ILE A 127 11.07 -5.05 5.93
C ILE A 127 10.25 -6.33 5.77
N GLY A 128 9.34 -6.63 6.71
CA GLY A 128 8.41 -7.75 6.58
C GLY A 128 7.58 -7.67 5.29
N THR A 129 7.09 -6.49 4.94
CA THR A 129 6.31 -6.31 3.69
C THR A 129 7.12 -6.55 2.42
N SER A 130 8.47 -6.46 2.47
CA SER A 130 9.35 -6.82 1.34
C SER A 130 9.27 -8.30 0.98
N GLY A 131 8.77 -9.14 1.89
CA GLY A 131 8.45 -10.55 1.63
C GLY A 131 7.33 -10.78 0.60
N SER A 132 6.80 -9.71 -0.02
CA SER A 132 5.79 -9.78 -1.09
C SER A 132 6.25 -10.62 -2.29
N LEU A 133 7.54 -10.64 -2.61
CA LEU A 133 8.09 -11.52 -3.64
C LEU A 133 7.93 -12.99 -3.26
N LEU A 134 8.24 -13.35 -2.02
CA LEU A 134 8.10 -14.72 -1.52
C LEU A 134 6.63 -15.14 -1.47
N SER A 135 5.74 -14.30 -0.97
CA SER A 135 4.30 -14.59 -0.95
C SER A 135 3.70 -14.68 -2.37
N GLY A 136 4.23 -13.92 -3.33
CA GLY A 136 3.90 -14.04 -4.74
C GLY A 136 4.26 -15.42 -5.30
N ILE A 137 5.50 -15.89 -5.08
CA ILE A 137 5.96 -17.23 -5.47
C ILE A 137 5.09 -18.32 -4.82
N MET A 138 4.79 -18.18 -3.53
CA MET A 138 3.88 -19.09 -2.82
C MET A 138 2.49 -19.11 -3.46
N SER A 139 1.95 -17.94 -3.79
CA SER A 139 0.65 -17.77 -4.45
C SER A 139 0.60 -18.40 -5.84
N ASP A 140 1.69 -18.32 -6.61
CA ASP A 140 1.78 -18.95 -7.93
C ASP A 140 1.91 -20.49 -7.83
N LYS A 141 2.57 -21.00 -6.79
CA LYS A 141 2.81 -22.43 -6.60
C LYS A 141 1.62 -23.13 -5.93
N PHE A 142 1.06 -22.58 -4.86
CA PHE A 142 0.05 -23.21 -4.01
C PHE A 142 -1.38 -22.71 -4.26
N GLY A 143 -1.54 -21.65 -5.05
CA GLY A 143 -2.81 -20.98 -5.31
C GLY A 143 -3.03 -19.73 -4.46
N ARG A 144 -3.91 -18.86 -4.96
CA ARG A 144 -4.18 -17.55 -4.33
C ARG A 144 -4.89 -17.72 -2.99
N ARG A 145 -5.96 -18.54 -2.99
CA ARG A 145 -6.77 -18.85 -1.81
C ARG A 145 -5.95 -19.49 -0.69
N THR A 146 -5.16 -20.50 -1.02
CA THR A 146 -4.35 -21.24 -0.05
C THR A 146 -3.29 -20.34 0.59
N THR A 147 -2.61 -19.52 -0.21
CA THR A 147 -1.60 -18.60 0.31
C THR A 147 -2.21 -17.51 1.18
N MET A 148 -3.36 -16.94 0.78
CA MET A 148 -4.12 -16.00 1.61
C MET A 148 -4.45 -16.61 2.99
N PHE A 149 -4.94 -17.85 3.02
CA PHE A 149 -5.24 -18.54 4.27
C PHE A 149 -4.02 -18.67 5.19
N TRP A 150 -2.87 -19.09 4.67
CA TRP A 150 -1.65 -19.22 5.45
C TRP A 150 -1.17 -17.88 6.01
N LEU A 151 -1.30 -16.80 5.24
CA LEU A 151 -0.92 -15.45 5.70
C LEU A 151 -1.89 -14.93 6.78
N ILE A 152 -3.19 -15.19 6.65
CA ILE A 152 -4.18 -14.83 7.67
C ILE A 152 -3.95 -15.64 8.95
N LEU A 153 -3.67 -16.93 8.83
CA LEU A 153 -3.34 -17.78 9.96
C LEU A 153 -2.07 -17.30 10.67
N LEU A 154 -1.01 -16.96 9.91
CA LEU A 154 0.19 -16.37 10.45
C LEU A 154 -0.12 -15.09 11.25
N LEU A 155 -0.92 -14.19 10.67
CA LEU A 155 -1.31 -12.94 11.33
C LEU A 155 -2.08 -13.20 12.64
N ALA A 156 -3.04 -14.12 12.62
CA ALA A 156 -3.81 -14.50 13.79
C ALA A 156 -2.90 -15.08 14.90
N VAL A 157 -1.98 -15.97 14.54
CA VAL A 157 -1.03 -16.57 15.48
C VAL A 157 -0.11 -15.47 16.07
N VAL A 158 0.47 -14.62 15.22
CA VAL A 158 1.38 -13.56 15.67
C VAL A 158 0.68 -12.59 16.61
N PHE A 159 -0.55 -12.17 16.34
CA PHE A 159 -1.29 -11.28 17.21
C PHE A 159 -1.57 -11.91 18.57
N ASN A 160 -2.04 -13.15 18.62
CA ASN A 160 -2.29 -13.85 19.88
C ASN A 160 -1.01 -14.03 20.71
N PHE A 161 0.10 -14.46 20.06
CA PHE A 161 1.39 -14.58 20.74
C PHE A 161 1.87 -13.26 21.31
N THR A 162 1.79 -12.18 20.52
CA THR A 162 2.20 -10.85 20.98
C THR A 162 1.43 -10.45 22.23
N GLN A 163 0.12 -10.62 22.25
CA GLN A 163 -0.71 -10.28 23.41
C GLN A 163 -0.34 -11.10 24.65
N LEU A 164 -0.12 -12.40 24.50
CA LEU A 164 0.27 -13.28 25.60
C LEU A 164 1.58 -12.81 26.27
N PHE A 165 2.58 -12.46 25.46
CA PHE A 165 3.88 -12.03 25.99
C PHE A 165 3.85 -10.60 26.55
N MET A 166 2.99 -9.70 26.03
CA MET A 166 2.85 -8.35 26.59
C MET A 166 2.31 -8.35 28.02
N HIS A 167 1.46 -9.34 28.38
CA HIS A 167 0.93 -9.49 29.73
C HIS A 167 1.88 -10.22 30.70
N SER A 168 2.98 -10.75 30.22
CA SER A 168 4.00 -11.41 31.06
C SER A 168 4.85 -10.41 31.84
N ASN A 169 5.44 -10.87 32.96
CA ASN A 169 6.34 -10.08 33.81
C ASN A 169 7.76 -9.94 33.23
N MET A 170 7.90 -9.74 31.93
CA MET A 170 9.18 -9.60 31.26
C MET A 170 9.69 -8.14 31.33
N SER A 171 11.02 -7.97 31.19
CA SER A 171 11.59 -6.63 31.07
C SER A 171 11.09 -5.88 29.84
N SER A 172 11.00 -4.54 29.92
CA SER A 172 10.55 -3.68 28.81
C SER A 172 11.33 -3.92 27.52
N MET A 173 12.65 -4.16 27.63
CA MET A 173 13.50 -4.45 26.46
C MET A 173 13.13 -5.77 25.78
N ASN A 174 12.86 -6.84 26.55
CA ASN A 174 12.43 -8.11 25.98
C ASN A 174 11.05 -8.01 25.30
N LYS A 175 10.12 -7.27 25.92
CA LYS A 175 8.82 -6.95 25.31
C LYS A 175 8.99 -6.21 23.99
N LEU A 176 9.88 -5.22 23.93
CA LEU A 176 10.18 -4.47 22.70
C LEU A 176 10.75 -5.37 21.60
N ILE A 177 11.65 -6.30 21.94
CA ILE A 177 12.22 -7.26 20.97
C ILE A 177 11.11 -8.15 20.40
N ILE A 178 10.26 -8.73 21.27
CA ILE A 178 9.14 -9.58 20.84
C ILE A 178 8.16 -8.78 19.96
N PHE A 179 7.85 -7.55 20.36
CA PHE A 179 7.00 -6.67 19.56
C PHE A 179 7.62 -6.36 18.19
N THR A 180 8.93 -6.10 18.13
CA THR A 180 9.65 -5.84 16.87
C THR A 180 9.60 -7.06 15.94
N LEU A 181 9.82 -8.27 16.47
CA LEU A 181 9.69 -9.52 15.71
C LEU A 181 8.25 -9.74 15.24
N SER A 182 7.27 -9.46 16.09
CA SER A 182 5.87 -9.56 15.70
C SER A 182 5.52 -8.57 14.59
N ARG A 183 6.06 -7.36 14.61
CA ARG A 183 5.90 -6.37 13.53
C ARG A 183 6.49 -6.86 12.20
N LEU A 184 7.66 -7.53 12.22
CA LEU A 184 8.26 -8.14 11.04
C LEU A 184 7.33 -9.19 10.41
N LEU A 185 6.81 -10.11 11.23
CA LEU A 185 5.91 -11.16 10.77
C LEU A 185 4.55 -10.62 10.32
N THR A 186 4.04 -9.62 11.03
CA THR A 186 2.82 -8.89 10.62
C THR A 186 3.01 -8.21 9.27
N GLY A 187 4.16 -7.58 9.04
CA GLY A 187 4.52 -7.00 7.75
C GLY A 187 4.52 -8.04 6.63
N PHE A 188 5.05 -9.25 6.87
CA PHE A 188 4.99 -10.33 5.90
C PHE A 188 3.54 -10.77 5.63
N ALA A 189 2.73 -10.95 6.66
CA ALA A 189 1.32 -11.30 6.52
C ALA A 189 0.50 -10.24 5.76
N GLN A 190 0.93 -8.97 5.82
CA GLN A 190 0.36 -7.83 5.08
C GLN A 190 0.35 -8.03 3.56
N THR A 191 1.22 -8.87 3.02
CA THR A 191 1.27 -9.19 1.59
C THR A 191 -0.03 -9.85 1.08
N THR A 192 -0.93 -10.27 2.00
CA THR A 192 -2.31 -10.70 1.70
C THR A 192 -3.04 -9.67 0.84
N TYR A 193 -2.81 -8.36 1.00
CA TYR A 193 -3.39 -7.31 0.15
C TYR A 193 -3.05 -7.51 -1.34
N SER A 194 -1.79 -7.75 -1.64
CA SER A 194 -1.33 -7.94 -3.03
C SER A 194 -1.95 -9.20 -3.65
N ILE A 195 -2.06 -10.29 -2.89
CA ILE A 195 -2.66 -11.55 -3.37
C ILE A 195 -4.18 -11.37 -3.57
N SER A 196 -4.84 -10.64 -2.66
CA SER A 196 -6.26 -10.28 -2.77
C SER A 196 -6.52 -9.47 -4.04
N LEU A 197 -5.68 -8.49 -4.33
CA LEU A 197 -5.76 -7.71 -5.56
C LEU A 197 -5.62 -8.59 -6.82
N VAL A 198 -4.62 -9.47 -6.85
CA VAL A 198 -4.41 -10.39 -7.98
C VAL A 198 -5.63 -11.30 -8.15
N LEU A 199 -6.16 -11.87 -7.08
CA LEU A 199 -7.35 -12.72 -7.12
C LEU A 199 -8.55 -11.98 -7.73
N LEU A 200 -8.82 -10.74 -7.31
CA LEU A 200 -9.92 -9.93 -7.84
C LEU A 200 -9.71 -9.57 -9.31
N LEU A 201 -8.47 -9.24 -9.71
CA LEU A 201 -8.13 -8.93 -11.10
C LEU A 201 -8.26 -10.17 -12.01
N GLU A 202 -8.00 -11.37 -11.50
CA GLU A 202 -8.18 -12.62 -12.23
C GLU A 202 -9.67 -13.04 -12.36
N MET A 203 -10.55 -12.52 -11.48
CA MET A 203 -12.01 -12.73 -11.53
C MET A 203 -12.75 -11.71 -12.38
N THR A 204 -12.09 -10.65 -12.85
CA THR A 204 -12.69 -9.56 -13.62
C THR A 204 -12.17 -9.48 -15.05
N SER A 205 -13.03 -8.95 -15.96
CA SER A 205 -12.63 -8.69 -17.34
C SER A 205 -11.61 -7.56 -17.44
N ALA A 206 -10.80 -7.56 -18.52
CA ALA A 206 -9.77 -6.55 -18.74
C ALA A 206 -10.30 -5.11 -18.68
N LYS A 207 -11.49 -4.87 -19.23
CA LYS A 207 -12.15 -3.54 -19.25
C LYS A 207 -12.47 -2.97 -17.86
N ARG A 208 -12.60 -3.82 -16.83
CA ARG A 208 -13.02 -3.40 -15.48
C ARG A 208 -11.93 -3.57 -14.41
N ARG A 209 -10.71 -3.90 -14.79
CA ARG A 209 -9.59 -4.09 -13.85
C ARG A 209 -9.25 -2.84 -13.06
N VAL A 210 -9.29 -1.67 -13.69
CA VAL A 210 -9.02 -0.39 -13.01
C VAL A 210 -10.07 -0.12 -11.93
N LEU A 211 -11.35 -0.38 -12.23
CA LEU A 211 -12.42 -0.28 -11.24
C LEU A 211 -12.21 -1.25 -10.07
N ALA A 212 -11.82 -2.48 -10.37
CA ALA A 212 -11.53 -3.50 -9.37
C ALA A 212 -10.41 -3.10 -8.39
N SER A 213 -9.32 -2.55 -8.92
CA SER A 213 -8.19 -2.05 -8.13
C SER A 213 -8.62 -0.90 -7.20
N ASN A 214 -9.42 0.04 -7.71
CA ASN A 214 -9.85 1.19 -6.93
C ASN A 214 -10.86 0.83 -5.84
N ILE A 215 -11.75 -0.13 -6.09
CA ILE A 215 -12.66 -0.64 -5.05
C ILE A 215 -11.83 -1.17 -3.86
N LEU A 216 -10.77 -1.92 -4.13
CA LEU A 216 -9.90 -2.43 -3.07
C LEU A 216 -9.21 -1.29 -2.30
N SER A 217 -8.80 -0.21 -2.99
CA SER A 217 -8.22 0.97 -2.35
C SER A 217 -9.22 1.67 -1.43
N TYR A 218 -10.52 1.74 -1.79
CA TYR A 218 -11.54 2.30 -0.89
C TYR A 218 -11.71 1.46 0.39
N PHE A 219 -11.63 0.13 0.31
CA PHE A 219 -11.63 -0.70 1.51
C PHE A 219 -10.36 -0.52 2.34
N TYR A 220 -9.22 -0.26 1.70
CA TYR A 220 -7.99 0.08 2.41
C TYR A 220 -8.15 1.39 3.20
N THR A 221 -8.66 2.45 2.58
CA THR A 221 -8.95 3.73 3.24
C THR A 221 -10.00 3.59 4.36
N LEU A 222 -11.00 2.70 4.18
CA LEU A 222 -11.93 2.34 5.26
C LEU A 222 -11.20 1.73 6.46
N GLY A 223 -10.16 0.94 6.24
CA GLY A 223 -9.32 0.37 7.30
C GLY A 223 -8.58 1.44 8.10
N GLU A 224 -8.09 2.49 7.45
CA GLU A 224 -7.50 3.65 8.14
C GLU A 224 -8.52 4.36 9.04
N LEU A 225 -9.74 4.55 8.55
CA LEU A 225 -10.82 5.15 9.32
C LEU A 225 -11.20 4.30 10.54
N LEU A 226 -11.30 2.98 10.35
CA LEU A 226 -11.66 2.06 11.44
C LEU A 226 -10.60 2.02 12.53
N ILE A 227 -9.31 1.96 12.20
CA ILE A 227 -8.25 1.94 13.22
C ILE A 227 -8.19 3.25 14.00
N MET A 228 -8.39 4.38 13.35
CA MET A 228 -8.51 5.69 14.01
C MET A 228 -9.68 5.69 15.00
N GLY A 229 -10.87 5.23 14.57
CA GLY A 229 -12.06 5.15 15.41
C GLY A 229 -11.85 4.21 16.61
N ILE A 230 -11.27 3.03 16.40
CA ILE A 230 -10.96 2.08 17.48
C ILE A 230 -10.07 2.76 18.53
N TYR A 231 -8.98 3.40 18.11
CA TYR A 231 -8.06 4.02 19.05
C TYR A 231 -8.67 5.26 19.74
N TYR A 232 -9.51 6.03 19.05
CA TYR A 232 -10.24 7.16 19.63
C TYR A 232 -11.10 6.74 20.84
N PHE A 233 -11.77 5.58 20.75
CA PHE A 233 -12.62 5.08 21.85
C PHE A 233 -11.82 4.34 22.91
N THR A 234 -10.81 3.57 22.55
CA THR A 234 -10.03 2.76 23.50
C THR A 234 -8.97 3.57 24.23
N ARG A 235 -8.30 4.48 23.54
CA ARG A 235 -7.13 5.27 24.01
C ARG A 235 -6.02 4.40 24.62
N ASP A 236 -6.05 3.10 24.35
CA ASP A 236 -5.13 2.09 24.87
C ASP A 236 -4.61 1.23 23.72
N TRP A 237 -3.30 1.15 23.60
CA TRP A 237 -2.68 0.37 22.53
C TRP A 237 -2.89 -1.13 22.68
N ALA A 238 -2.89 -1.67 23.93
CA ALA A 238 -3.08 -3.08 24.18
C ALA A 238 -4.52 -3.51 23.81
N MET A 239 -5.52 -2.72 24.23
CA MET A 239 -6.93 -2.96 23.87
C MET A 239 -7.13 -2.87 22.36
N THR A 240 -6.50 -1.89 21.69
CA THR A 240 -6.53 -1.77 20.23
C THR A 240 -6.01 -3.02 19.54
N MET A 241 -4.89 -3.60 20.02
CA MET A 241 -4.33 -4.82 19.48
C MET A 241 -5.24 -6.04 19.71
N TRP A 242 -5.95 -6.10 20.85
CA TRP A 242 -6.98 -7.13 21.10
C TRP A 242 -8.13 -7.05 20.09
N ILE A 243 -8.65 -5.85 19.84
CA ILE A 243 -9.72 -5.65 18.85
C ILE A 243 -9.25 -6.07 17.46
N LEU A 244 -8.02 -5.73 17.06
CA LEU A 244 -7.43 -6.19 15.79
C LEU A 244 -7.35 -7.72 15.72
N THR A 245 -6.97 -8.38 16.83
CA THR A 245 -6.91 -9.84 16.91
C THR A 245 -8.29 -10.44 16.68
N VAL A 246 -9.31 -9.93 17.37
CA VAL A 246 -10.70 -10.40 17.22
C VAL A 246 -11.21 -10.16 15.81
N TYR A 247 -10.87 -9.02 15.19
CA TYR A 247 -11.27 -8.69 13.82
C TYR A 247 -10.67 -9.65 12.78
N VAL A 248 -9.47 -10.17 13.00
CA VAL A 248 -8.79 -11.09 12.06
C VAL A 248 -9.38 -12.51 12.11
N MET A 249 -9.90 -12.96 13.25
CA MET A 249 -10.37 -14.35 13.44
C MET A 249 -11.42 -14.83 12.42
N PRO A 250 -12.46 -14.06 12.06
CA PRO A 250 -13.46 -14.48 11.08
C PRO A 250 -12.88 -14.77 9.69
N PHE A 251 -11.75 -14.15 9.32
CA PHE A 251 -11.15 -14.36 8.02
C PHE A 251 -10.49 -15.73 7.85
N LEU A 252 -10.28 -16.48 8.91
CA LEU A 252 -9.86 -17.88 8.83
C LEU A 252 -10.92 -18.75 8.11
N PHE A 253 -12.20 -18.39 8.20
CA PHE A 253 -13.28 -19.05 7.47
C PHE A 253 -13.31 -18.73 5.98
N TYR A 254 -12.53 -17.73 5.51
CA TYR A 254 -12.47 -17.37 4.09
C TYR A 254 -11.94 -18.50 3.20
N TYR A 255 -11.20 -19.43 3.78
CA TYR A 255 -10.83 -20.64 3.05
C TYR A 255 -12.06 -21.41 2.51
N CYS A 256 -13.20 -21.34 3.18
CA CYS A 256 -14.44 -21.98 2.74
C CYS A 256 -15.27 -21.08 1.79
N CYS A 257 -15.22 -19.75 1.98
CA CYS A 257 -16.11 -18.80 1.30
C CYS A 257 -15.54 -18.27 -0.01
N VAL A 258 -14.22 -18.07 -0.09
CA VAL A 258 -13.54 -17.52 -1.25
C VAL A 258 -13.04 -18.65 -2.14
N PRO A 259 -13.48 -18.77 -3.39
CA PRO A 259 -13.00 -19.80 -4.32
C PRO A 259 -11.61 -19.46 -4.86
N GLU A 260 -10.94 -20.48 -5.40
CA GLU A 260 -9.67 -20.28 -6.09
C GLU A 260 -9.89 -19.60 -7.46
N SER A 261 -8.86 -18.93 -7.97
CA SER A 261 -8.90 -18.29 -9.27
C SER A 261 -9.09 -19.30 -10.40
N ALA A 262 -10.13 -19.13 -11.23
CA ALA A 262 -10.37 -19.97 -12.40
C ALA A 262 -9.21 -19.88 -13.40
N ARG A 263 -8.56 -18.71 -13.51
CA ARG A 263 -7.40 -18.50 -14.37
C ARG A 263 -6.18 -19.30 -13.86
N TRP A 264 -5.92 -19.25 -12.56
CA TRP A 264 -4.83 -20.04 -11.97
C TRP A 264 -5.07 -21.55 -12.10
N LEU A 265 -6.30 -22.02 -11.85
CA LEU A 265 -6.67 -23.42 -12.04
C LEU A 265 -6.45 -23.89 -13.49
N ALA A 266 -6.75 -23.03 -14.46
CA ALA A 266 -6.49 -23.33 -15.87
C ALA A 266 -4.98 -23.42 -16.17
N THR A 267 -4.18 -22.47 -15.69
CA THR A 267 -2.72 -22.48 -15.91
C THR A 267 -2.00 -23.63 -15.21
N THR A 268 -2.55 -24.15 -14.11
CA THR A 268 -2.03 -25.32 -13.38
C THR A 268 -2.59 -26.65 -13.89
N ARG A 269 -3.30 -26.64 -15.02
CA ARG A 269 -3.91 -27.83 -15.67
C ARG A 269 -5.03 -28.50 -14.86
N GLN A 270 -5.62 -27.81 -13.88
CA GLN A 270 -6.76 -28.29 -13.10
C GLN A 270 -8.09 -27.91 -13.77
N LEU A 271 -8.25 -28.25 -15.05
CA LEU A 271 -9.36 -27.82 -15.91
C LEU A 271 -10.74 -28.21 -15.35
N ARG A 272 -10.86 -29.39 -14.72
CA ARG A 272 -12.12 -29.83 -14.09
C ARG A 272 -12.57 -28.89 -12.97
N GLN A 273 -11.63 -28.39 -12.16
CA GLN A 273 -11.93 -27.46 -11.07
C GLN A 273 -12.22 -26.05 -11.62
N ALA A 274 -11.45 -25.60 -12.62
CA ALA A 274 -11.69 -24.34 -13.31
C ALA A 274 -13.11 -24.28 -13.90
N ARG A 275 -13.55 -25.37 -14.54
CA ARG A 275 -14.92 -25.51 -15.07
C ARG A 275 -15.97 -25.39 -13.99
N LYS A 276 -15.85 -26.10 -12.86
CA LYS A 276 -16.78 -26.01 -11.72
C LYS A 276 -16.90 -24.58 -11.18
N VAL A 277 -15.77 -23.85 -11.08
CA VAL A 277 -15.77 -22.44 -10.63
C VAL A 277 -16.52 -21.57 -11.64
N LEU A 278 -16.28 -21.73 -12.95
CA LEU A 278 -16.94 -20.94 -13.99
C LEU A 278 -18.45 -21.26 -14.08
N GLU A 279 -18.86 -22.52 -13.96
CA GLU A 279 -20.27 -22.93 -13.88
C GLU A 279 -20.97 -22.28 -12.69
N ARG A 280 -20.33 -22.28 -11.50
CA ARG A 280 -20.84 -21.62 -10.30
C ARG A 280 -20.99 -20.10 -10.50
N ILE A 281 -20.04 -19.47 -11.17
CA ILE A 281 -20.11 -18.04 -11.53
C ILE A 281 -21.33 -17.78 -12.43
N GLY A 282 -21.52 -18.62 -13.47
CA GLY A 282 -22.63 -18.51 -14.40
C GLY A 282 -23.99 -18.65 -13.72
N LEU A 283 -24.15 -19.66 -12.88
CA LEU A 283 -25.38 -19.89 -12.10
C LEU A 283 -25.74 -18.69 -11.23
N ILE A 284 -24.79 -18.14 -10.47
CA ILE A 284 -25.06 -17.01 -9.57
C ILE A 284 -25.34 -15.72 -10.35
N ASN A 285 -24.75 -15.56 -11.53
CA ASN A 285 -24.97 -14.41 -12.39
C ASN A 285 -26.25 -14.52 -13.23
N GLY A 286 -26.97 -15.65 -13.18
CA GLY A 286 -28.18 -15.90 -13.99
C GLY A 286 -27.88 -16.03 -15.50
N ARG A 287 -26.65 -16.38 -15.84
CA ARG A 287 -26.22 -16.65 -17.20
C ARG A 287 -25.83 -18.12 -17.28
N GLU A 288 -26.82 -18.95 -17.54
CA GLU A 288 -26.54 -20.36 -17.77
C GLU A 288 -25.62 -20.50 -18.97
N LEU A 289 -24.66 -21.39 -18.87
CA LEU A 289 -23.75 -21.78 -19.95
C LEU A 289 -24.51 -22.67 -20.95
N ASN A 290 -25.70 -22.21 -21.44
CA ASN A 290 -26.65 -23.00 -22.23
C ASN A 290 -26.14 -23.37 -23.62
N ASN A 291 -25.08 -22.75 -24.13
CA ASN A 291 -24.40 -23.17 -25.34
C ASN A 291 -23.29 -24.20 -25.00
N VAL A 292 -23.70 -25.43 -24.74
CA VAL A 292 -22.82 -26.55 -24.39
C VAL A 292 -21.69 -26.70 -25.41
N ASP A 293 -21.97 -26.53 -26.69
CA ASP A 293 -21.00 -26.71 -27.78
C ASP A 293 -19.98 -25.55 -27.86
N ARG A 294 -20.42 -24.29 -27.73
CA ARG A 294 -19.51 -23.13 -27.74
C ARG A 294 -18.58 -23.17 -26.53
N ASN A 295 -19.11 -23.52 -25.39
CA ASN A 295 -18.32 -23.61 -24.15
C ASN A 295 -17.37 -24.80 -24.17
N LYS A 296 -17.79 -25.92 -24.74
CA LYS A 296 -16.93 -27.10 -24.98
C LYS A 296 -15.76 -26.74 -25.89
N ARG A 297 -16.02 -26.10 -27.05
CA ARG A 297 -14.99 -25.59 -27.95
C ARG A 297 -14.01 -24.63 -27.27
N LEU A 298 -14.50 -23.71 -26.42
CA LEU A 298 -13.64 -22.80 -25.68
C LEU A 298 -12.79 -23.52 -24.62
N PHE A 299 -13.32 -24.52 -23.93
CA PHE A 299 -12.54 -25.34 -23.00
C PHE A 299 -11.52 -26.21 -23.72
N ASP A 300 -11.87 -26.78 -24.89
CA ASP A 300 -10.96 -27.59 -25.73
C ASP A 300 -9.85 -26.69 -26.30
N ALA A 301 -10.15 -25.47 -26.70
CA ALA A 301 -9.15 -24.48 -27.11
C ALA A 301 -8.20 -24.12 -25.96
N LEU A 302 -8.74 -23.88 -24.76
CA LEU A 302 -7.94 -23.59 -23.55
C LEU A 302 -7.06 -24.79 -23.19
N GLU A 303 -7.56 -26.02 -23.35
CA GLU A 303 -6.79 -27.26 -23.16
C GLU A 303 -5.66 -27.38 -24.17
N ARG A 304 -5.91 -27.05 -25.44
CA ARG A 304 -4.87 -27.02 -26.47
C ARG A 304 -3.79 -25.97 -26.17
N GLU A 305 -4.18 -24.77 -25.79
CA GLU A 305 -3.23 -23.72 -25.40
C GLU A 305 -2.39 -24.10 -24.16
N THR A 306 -2.99 -24.78 -23.17
CA THR A 306 -2.28 -25.22 -21.96
C THR A 306 -1.38 -26.46 -22.22
N ARG A 307 -1.61 -27.23 -23.30
CA ARG A 307 -0.72 -28.31 -23.71
C ARG A 307 0.57 -27.83 -24.34
N ILE A 308 0.59 -26.62 -24.93
CA ILE A 308 1.81 -26.01 -25.46
C ILE A 308 2.71 -25.66 -24.26
N PRO A 309 3.94 -26.23 -24.19
CA PRO A 309 4.84 -25.91 -23.09
C PRO A 309 5.20 -24.42 -23.16
N GLN A 310 4.56 -23.60 -22.36
CA GLN A 310 5.06 -22.24 -22.18
C GLN A 310 6.48 -22.34 -21.64
N LYS A 311 7.46 -21.80 -22.38
CA LYS A 311 8.84 -21.66 -21.89
C LYS A 311 8.77 -20.92 -20.56
N ARG A 312 8.90 -21.65 -19.45
CA ARG A 312 9.12 -21.04 -18.14
C ARG A 312 10.47 -20.34 -18.20
N TYR A 313 10.47 -19.06 -18.46
CA TYR A 313 11.69 -18.28 -18.30
C TYR A 313 12.12 -18.38 -16.84
N SER A 314 13.37 -18.83 -16.62
CA SER A 314 13.97 -18.76 -15.28
C SER A 314 13.94 -17.31 -14.81
N TYR A 315 13.62 -17.06 -13.55
CA TYR A 315 13.61 -15.69 -12.97
C TYR A 315 14.91 -14.94 -13.27
N THR A 316 16.05 -15.64 -13.24
CA THR A 316 17.36 -15.10 -13.62
C THR A 316 17.41 -14.61 -15.06
N ASN A 317 16.87 -15.39 -16.01
CA ASN A 317 16.86 -15.01 -17.43
C ASN A 317 15.93 -13.81 -17.68
N VAL A 318 14.83 -13.70 -16.93
CA VAL A 318 13.92 -12.55 -17.00
C VAL A 318 14.62 -11.28 -16.47
N LEU A 319 15.30 -11.38 -15.33
CA LEU A 319 16.06 -10.26 -14.79
C LEU A 319 17.17 -9.82 -15.77
N ILE A 320 17.92 -10.76 -16.32
CA ILE A 320 18.96 -10.47 -17.32
C ILE A 320 18.35 -9.74 -18.52
N SER A 321 17.22 -10.21 -19.06
CA SER A 321 16.57 -9.61 -20.23
C SER A 321 16.07 -8.18 -19.96
N LEU A 322 15.63 -7.88 -18.72
CA LEU A 322 15.21 -6.51 -18.33
C LEU A 322 16.38 -5.52 -18.34
N PHE A 323 17.58 -5.96 -17.95
CA PHE A 323 18.75 -5.10 -17.84
C PHE A 323 19.69 -5.15 -19.06
N GLN A 324 19.51 -6.12 -19.96
CA GLN A 324 20.32 -6.28 -21.15
C GLN A 324 20.09 -5.13 -22.15
N SER A 325 18.84 -4.71 -22.32
CA SER A 325 18.50 -3.59 -23.19
C SER A 325 18.74 -2.24 -22.51
N SER A 326 19.45 -1.32 -23.15
CA SER A 326 19.72 0.02 -22.60
C SER A 326 18.45 0.84 -22.39
N VAL A 327 17.46 0.71 -23.29
CA VAL A 327 16.18 1.42 -23.22
C VAL A 327 15.34 0.88 -22.04
N MET A 328 15.19 -0.44 -21.95
CA MET A 328 14.45 -1.05 -20.83
C MET A 328 15.12 -0.80 -19.49
N ARG A 329 16.45 -0.92 -19.42
CA ARG A 329 17.22 -0.61 -18.21
C ARG A 329 16.95 0.82 -17.71
N ARG A 330 17.00 1.82 -18.60
CA ARG A 330 16.69 3.22 -18.25
C ARG A 330 15.26 3.38 -17.74
N ARG A 331 14.26 2.78 -18.41
CA ARG A 331 12.87 2.83 -17.98
C ARG A 331 12.66 2.13 -16.63
N CYS A 332 13.27 0.98 -16.41
CA CYS A 332 13.21 0.27 -15.14
C CYS A 332 13.78 1.10 -13.99
N LEU A 333 14.97 1.70 -14.16
CA LEU A 333 15.60 2.53 -13.13
C LEU A 333 14.75 3.75 -12.77
N ILE A 334 14.16 4.40 -13.78
CA ILE A 334 13.25 5.54 -13.56
C ILE A 334 12.00 5.09 -12.77
N ILE A 335 11.37 4.00 -13.17
CA ILE A 335 10.18 3.48 -12.49
C ILE A 335 10.51 3.05 -11.05
N PHE A 336 11.66 2.42 -10.83
CA PHE A 336 12.13 2.05 -9.49
C PHE A 336 12.28 3.27 -8.60
N TYR A 337 12.90 4.33 -9.11
CA TYR A 337 13.05 5.58 -8.37
C TYR A 337 11.69 6.23 -8.05
N ILE A 338 10.80 6.32 -9.04
CA ILE A 338 9.46 6.89 -8.88
C ILE A 338 8.67 6.12 -7.79
N MET A 339 8.65 4.79 -7.86
CA MET A 339 7.91 3.97 -6.91
C MET A 339 8.53 3.99 -5.50
N MET A 340 9.86 4.04 -5.42
CA MET A 340 10.59 4.18 -4.16
C MET A 340 10.27 5.53 -3.48
N THR A 341 10.36 6.62 -4.23
CA THR A 341 10.04 7.98 -3.75
C THR A 341 8.58 8.08 -3.35
N ASN A 342 7.68 7.53 -4.15
CA ASN A 342 6.25 7.55 -3.90
C ASN A 342 5.91 6.89 -2.55
N LEU A 343 6.39 5.67 -2.31
CA LEU A 343 6.16 4.98 -1.05
C LEU A 343 6.83 5.69 0.14
N MET A 344 8.04 6.22 -0.05
CA MET A 344 8.76 6.97 0.97
C MET A 344 7.96 8.19 1.44
N VAL A 345 7.50 9.00 0.50
CA VAL A 345 6.78 10.24 0.81
C VAL A 345 5.36 9.96 1.32
N TYR A 346 4.66 8.98 0.73
CA TYR A 346 3.34 8.57 1.20
C TYR A 346 3.34 8.15 2.67
N LEU A 347 4.30 7.29 3.06
CA LEU A 347 4.44 6.85 4.45
C LEU A 347 4.98 7.96 5.34
N GLY A 348 5.96 8.75 4.87
CA GLY A 348 6.58 9.82 5.63
C GLY A 348 5.58 10.91 6.02
N ILE A 349 4.76 11.36 5.08
CA ILE A 349 3.69 12.35 5.35
C ILE A 349 2.58 11.70 6.19
N GLY A 350 2.13 10.48 5.84
CA GLY A 350 1.05 9.81 6.56
C GLY A 350 1.35 9.57 8.04
N MET A 351 2.61 9.27 8.39
CA MET A 351 3.04 9.09 9.79
C MET A 351 3.37 10.42 10.47
N GLY A 352 3.83 11.41 9.72
CA GLY A 352 4.25 12.71 10.25
C GLY A 352 3.11 13.70 10.46
N ILE A 353 1.95 13.51 9.81
CA ILE A 353 0.88 14.51 9.80
C ILE A 353 0.30 14.78 11.20
N THR A 354 0.20 13.75 12.02
CA THR A 354 -0.30 13.87 13.42
C THR A 354 0.69 14.54 14.35
N SER A 355 1.96 14.67 13.96
CA SER A 355 2.99 15.36 14.74
C SER A 355 3.14 16.84 14.43
N LEU A 356 2.39 17.37 13.44
CA LEU A 356 2.40 18.79 13.10
C LEU A 356 1.76 19.66 14.18
N THR A 357 0.85 19.11 14.96
CA THR A 357 0.27 19.77 16.12
C THR A 357 -0.01 18.76 17.23
N SER A 358 0.14 19.19 18.46
CA SER A 358 -0.27 18.42 19.64
C SER A 358 -1.78 18.45 19.87
N ASN A 359 -2.46 19.44 19.27
CA ASN A 359 -3.90 19.60 19.37
C ASN A 359 -4.58 18.89 18.19
N TRP A 360 -5.63 18.12 18.46
CA TRP A 360 -6.50 17.47 17.47
C TRP A 360 -5.85 16.43 16.53
N PRO A 361 -5.07 15.49 17.05
CA PRO A 361 -4.38 14.50 16.20
C PRO A 361 -5.34 13.58 15.42
N TYR A 362 -6.51 13.29 15.96
CA TYR A 362 -7.52 12.44 15.32
C TYR A 362 -8.21 13.16 14.16
N GLU A 363 -8.57 14.42 14.35
CA GLU A 363 -9.21 15.24 13.32
C GLU A 363 -8.29 15.44 12.11
N ILE A 364 -7.01 15.68 12.36
CA ILE A 364 -6.01 15.84 11.31
C ILE A 364 -5.82 14.52 10.54
N PHE A 365 -5.78 13.40 11.26
CA PHE A 365 -5.70 12.10 10.61
C PHE A 365 -6.97 11.80 9.79
N LEU A 366 -8.14 12.17 10.27
CA LEU A 366 -9.41 12.08 9.53
C LEU A 366 -9.37 12.90 8.25
N TYR A 367 -8.93 14.16 8.30
CA TYR A 367 -8.76 14.99 7.11
C TYR A 367 -7.73 14.38 6.12
N SER A 368 -6.68 13.74 6.64
CA SER A 368 -5.70 13.01 5.82
C SER A 368 -6.34 11.84 5.06
N ILE A 369 -7.25 11.09 5.70
CA ILE A 369 -8.03 10.02 5.06
C ILE A 369 -8.92 10.59 3.93
N PHE A 370 -9.60 11.70 4.19
CA PHE A 370 -10.42 12.36 3.15
C PHE A 370 -9.56 12.86 1.98
N ALA A 371 -8.40 13.46 2.26
CA ALA A 371 -7.47 13.89 1.21
C ALA A 371 -7.00 12.71 0.36
N GLU A 372 -6.72 11.55 0.97
CA GLU A 372 -6.37 10.32 0.26
C GLU A 372 -7.51 9.82 -0.62
N LEU A 373 -8.74 9.79 -0.10
CA LEU A 373 -9.93 9.40 -0.86
C LEU A 373 -10.10 10.27 -2.11
N VAL A 374 -9.99 11.58 -1.96
CA VAL A 374 -10.04 12.53 -3.09
C VAL A 374 -8.90 12.27 -4.07
N GLY A 375 -7.70 11.97 -3.59
CA GLY A 375 -6.54 11.61 -4.41
C GLY A 375 -6.79 10.36 -5.26
N VAL A 376 -7.38 9.30 -4.69
CA VAL A 376 -7.75 8.08 -5.42
C VAL A 376 -8.82 8.37 -6.49
N CYS A 377 -9.83 9.19 -6.16
CA CYS A 377 -10.83 9.62 -7.13
C CYS A 377 -10.21 10.44 -8.28
N LEU A 378 -9.29 11.34 -7.97
CA LEU A 378 -8.56 12.15 -8.94
C LEU A 378 -7.67 11.27 -9.85
N CYS A 379 -6.99 10.29 -9.28
CA CYS A 379 -6.25 9.28 -10.04
C CYS A 379 -7.18 8.56 -11.04
N GLN A 380 -8.34 8.09 -10.60
CA GLN A 380 -9.31 7.40 -11.45
C GLN A 380 -9.79 8.29 -12.60
N PHE A 381 -10.12 9.54 -12.30
CA PHE A 381 -10.57 10.51 -13.30
C PHE A 381 -9.48 10.77 -14.34
N CYS A 382 -8.26 11.06 -13.89
CA CYS A 382 -7.14 11.32 -14.80
C CYS A 382 -6.75 10.08 -15.61
N ALA A 383 -6.75 8.91 -14.98
CA ALA A 383 -6.45 7.66 -15.66
C ALA A 383 -7.44 7.30 -16.77
N THR A 384 -8.69 7.76 -16.69
CA THR A 384 -9.71 7.48 -17.72
C THR A 384 -9.73 8.50 -18.85
N LYS A 385 -9.49 9.79 -18.54
CA LYS A 385 -9.66 10.90 -19.50
C LYS A 385 -8.35 11.38 -20.12
N PHE A 386 -7.26 11.42 -19.36
CA PHE A 386 -5.98 12.00 -19.79
C PHE A 386 -4.92 10.94 -20.08
N ASP A 387 -3.83 11.36 -20.72
CA ASP A 387 -2.61 10.57 -20.86
C ASP A 387 -2.02 10.27 -19.48
N ARG A 388 -1.16 9.22 -19.38
CA ARG A 388 -0.62 8.76 -18.08
C ARG A 388 0.51 9.66 -17.60
N LYS A 389 1.36 10.12 -18.51
CA LYS A 389 2.61 10.82 -18.23
C LYS A 389 2.39 12.20 -17.60
N TYR A 390 1.58 13.04 -18.22
CA TYR A 390 1.41 14.44 -17.78
C TYR A 390 0.76 14.59 -16.41
N PRO A 391 -0.35 13.88 -16.08
CA PRO A 391 -0.90 13.93 -14.73
C PRO A 391 0.09 13.45 -13.66
N LEU A 392 0.90 12.42 -13.95
CA LEU A 392 1.90 11.93 -13.01
C LEU A 392 2.94 13.01 -12.68
N ILE A 393 3.45 13.73 -13.70
CA ILE A 393 4.39 14.84 -13.50
C ILE A 393 3.75 15.95 -12.67
N ILE A 394 2.53 16.36 -13.02
CA ILE A 394 1.79 17.42 -12.33
C ILE A 394 1.59 17.05 -10.86
N PHE A 395 1.19 15.82 -10.57
CA PHE A 395 0.97 15.38 -9.19
C PHE A 395 2.26 15.41 -8.37
N PHE A 396 3.40 14.99 -8.93
CA PHE A 396 4.68 15.08 -8.23
C PHE A 396 5.12 16.53 -8.01
N LEU A 397 4.94 17.42 -8.99
CA LEU A 397 5.27 18.84 -8.83
C LEU A 397 4.41 19.52 -7.78
N LEU A 398 3.08 19.30 -7.81
CA LEU A 398 2.17 19.85 -6.81
C LEU A 398 2.43 19.27 -5.41
N CYS A 399 2.77 18.00 -5.32
CA CYS A 399 3.19 17.38 -4.07
C CYS A 399 4.48 18.02 -3.53
N SER A 400 5.51 18.17 -4.37
CA SER A 400 6.78 18.81 -4.00
C SER A 400 6.56 20.23 -3.49
N LEU A 401 5.77 21.03 -4.22
CA LEU A 401 5.42 22.39 -3.81
C LEU A 401 4.70 22.43 -2.46
N SER A 402 3.69 21.56 -2.30
CA SER A 402 2.94 21.48 -1.05
C SER A 402 3.83 21.13 0.14
N ILE A 403 4.80 20.23 -0.04
CA ILE A 403 5.74 19.82 1.02
C ILE A 403 6.67 20.97 1.44
N VAL A 404 7.17 21.79 0.49
CA VAL A 404 8.03 22.95 0.80
C VAL A 404 7.29 24.00 1.61
N ILE A 405 6.00 24.17 1.38
CA ILE A 405 5.17 25.14 2.11
C ILE A 405 5.04 24.77 3.60
N ILE A 406 5.08 23.50 3.98
CA ILE A 406 4.89 23.07 5.37
C ILE A 406 5.86 23.77 6.34
N PRO A 407 7.19 23.67 6.19
CA PRO A 407 8.12 24.29 7.11
C PRO A 407 8.15 25.82 6.97
N THR A 408 7.98 26.39 5.78
CA THR A 408 8.04 27.83 5.56
C THR A 408 6.93 28.59 6.29
N VAL A 409 5.74 28.01 6.36
CA VAL A 409 4.59 28.61 7.04
C VAL A 409 4.61 28.32 8.55
N HIS A 410 5.17 27.17 8.96
CA HIS A 410 5.30 26.81 10.37
C HIS A 410 6.18 27.82 11.14
N ASP A 411 7.26 28.32 10.53
CA ASP A 411 8.19 29.27 11.14
C ASP A 411 7.61 30.71 11.24
N ILE A 412 6.63 31.08 10.39
CA ILE A 412 6.02 32.40 10.37
C ILE A 412 5.02 32.65 11.54
N GLY A 413 4.68 31.57 12.26
CA GLY A 413 4.25 31.71 13.68
C GLY A 413 2.82 32.17 13.93
N ARG A 414 1.85 32.08 13.00
CA ARG A 414 0.47 32.47 13.32
C ARG A 414 -0.56 31.36 13.31
N ASP A 415 -0.52 30.43 12.39
CA ASP A 415 -1.52 29.37 12.37
C ASP A 415 -0.94 28.06 11.79
N HIS A 416 -0.85 27.03 12.62
CA HIS A 416 -0.58 25.64 12.18
C HIS A 416 -1.56 25.17 11.08
N LEU A 417 -2.67 25.87 10.88
CA LEU A 417 -3.70 25.57 9.91
C LEU A 417 -3.16 25.51 8.46
N PHE A 418 -2.33 26.48 8.07
CA PHE A 418 -1.74 26.49 6.73
C PHE A 418 -0.74 25.36 6.52
N SER A 419 0.05 25.02 7.54
CA SER A 419 0.97 23.87 7.48
C SER A 419 0.19 22.55 7.37
N ILE A 420 -0.90 22.42 8.11
CA ILE A 420 -1.80 21.26 8.03
C ILE A 420 -2.45 21.19 6.64
N ALA A 421 -2.97 22.29 6.12
CA ALA A 421 -3.56 22.33 4.78
C ALA A 421 -2.53 21.93 3.71
N ALA A 422 -1.31 22.44 3.77
CA ALA A 422 -0.24 22.05 2.86
C ALA A 422 0.09 20.56 2.94
N ALA A 423 0.13 19.97 4.15
CA ALA A 423 0.34 18.55 4.36
C ALA A 423 -0.81 17.70 3.79
N LEU A 424 -2.05 18.15 3.90
CA LEU A 424 -3.22 17.50 3.33
C LEU A 424 -3.19 17.53 1.79
N PHE A 425 -2.81 18.66 1.18
CA PHE A 425 -2.61 18.73 -0.26
C PHE A 425 -1.45 17.83 -0.72
N ALA A 426 -0.34 17.78 0.02
CA ALA A 426 0.74 16.86 -0.27
C ALA A 426 0.28 15.39 -0.22
N LYS A 427 -0.52 15.01 0.79
CA LYS A 427 -1.11 13.66 0.92
C LYS A 427 -2.06 13.35 -0.24
N LEU A 428 -2.89 14.30 -0.67
CA LEU A 428 -3.80 14.16 -1.81
C LEU A 428 -3.01 13.87 -3.10
N PHE A 429 -2.01 14.70 -3.41
CA PHE A 429 -1.27 14.55 -4.66
C PHE A 429 -0.37 13.32 -4.67
N ILE A 430 0.25 12.96 -3.55
CA ILE A 430 1.07 11.73 -3.49
C ILE A 430 0.20 10.48 -3.61
N SER A 431 -1.02 10.47 -3.06
CA SER A 431 -1.97 9.36 -3.19
C SER A 431 -2.47 9.21 -4.63
N ALA A 432 -2.73 10.33 -5.31
CA ALA A 432 -3.07 10.33 -6.74
C ALA A 432 -1.89 9.82 -7.60
N ALA A 433 -0.68 10.27 -7.32
CA ALA A 433 0.53 9.81 -8.00
C ALA A 433 0.80 8.32 -7.75
N GLN A 434 0.51 7.81 -6.54
CA GLN A 434 0.65 6.41 -6.17
C GLN A 434 -0.20 5.51 -7.07
N GLY A 435 -1.50 5.81 -7.19
CA GLY A 435 -2.41 5.04 -8.04
C GLY A 435 -1.98 5.06 -9.51
N LEU A 436 -1.60 6.23 -10.01
CA LEU A 436 -1.17 6.39 -11.41
C LEU A 436 0.17 5.68 -11.68
N SER A 437 1.10 5.71 -10.74
CA SER A 437 2.39 5.01 -10.84
C SER A 437 2.22 3.49 -10.93
N TRP A 438 1.25 2.91 -10.21
CA TRP A 438 0.91 1.49 -10.31
C TRP A 438 0.41 1.11 -11.70
N ILE A 439 -0.53 1.90 -12.24
CA ILE A 439 -1.06 1.69 -13.59
C ILE A 439 0.08 1.78 -14.61
N TYR A 440 0.88 2.84 -14.54
CA TYR A 440 2.00 3.08 -15.43
C TYR A 440 3.03 1.95 -15.39
N THR A 441 3.39 1.48 -14.20
CA THR A 441 4.32 0.36 -14.01
C THR A 441 3.80 -0.90 -14.70
N SER A 442 2.52 -1.23 -14.53
CA SER A 442 1.92 -2.41 -15.14
C SER A 442 1.82 -2.34 -16.67
N GLU A 443 1.72 -1.14 -17.24
CA GLU A 443 1.65 -0.90 -18.68
C GLU A 443 3.04 -0.88 -19.37
N THR A 444 4.09 -0.55 -18.61
CA THR A 444 5.45 -0.45 -19.16
C THR A 444 6.10 -1.81 -19.37
N PHE A 445 5.81 -2.79 -18.51
CA PHE A 445 6.41 -4.12 -18.62
C PHE A 445 5.69 -4.99 -19.65
N PRO A 446 6.45 -5.68 -20.54
CA PRO A 446 5.90 -6.66 -21.47
C PRO A 446 5.10 -7.75 -20.78
N THR A 447 4.08 -8.30 -21.46
CA THR A 447 3.16 -9.30 -20.89
C THR A 447 3.89 -10.53 -20.36
N THR A 448 4.95 -10.96 -21.05
CA THR A 448 5.76 -12.15 -20.71
C THR A 448 6.52 -12.03 -19.39
N ILE A 449 6.94 -10.82 -19.02
CA ILE A 449 7.79 -10.53 -17.84
C ILE A 449 7.14 -9.58 -16.84
N ARG A 450 5.87 -9.19 -17.08
CA ARG A 450 5.15 -8.17 -16.29
C ARG A 450 5.08 -8.50 -14.81
N SER A 451 4.71 -9.71 -14.45
CA SER A 451 4.57 -10.10 -13.03
C SER A 451 5.89 -9.98 -12.27
N THR A 452 6.99 -10.40 -12.90
CA THR A 452 8.34 -10.31 -12.32
C THR A 452 8.82 -8.86 -12.25
N GLY A 453 8.60 -8.07 -13.32
CA GLY A 453 8.97 -6.65 -13.37
C GLY A 453 8.23 -5.80 -12.35
N VAL A 454 6.92 -5.99 -12.22
CA VAL A 454 6.10 -5.32 -11.19
C VAL A 454 6.52 -5.77 -9.80
N GLY A 455 6.71 -7.08 -9.57
CA GLY A 455 7.15 -7.60 -8.28
C GLY A 455 8.51 -7.03 -7.84
N LEU A 456 9.47 -6.94 -8.76
CA LEU A 456 10.77 -6.31 -8.52
C LEU A 456 10.62 -4.83 -8.18
N THR A 457 9.78 -4.10 -8.91
CA THR A 457 9.51 -2.69 -8.66
C THR A 457 8.93 -2.46 -7.27
N VAL A 458 7.99 -3.30 -6.86
CA VAL A 458 7.40 -3.27 -5.51
C VAL A 458 8.46 -3.55 -4.44
N GLY A 459 9.29 -4.57 -4.66
CA GLY A 459 10.39 -4.88 -3.74
C GLY A 459 11.34 -3.70 -3.54
N ILE A 460 11.74 -3.02 -4.62
CA ILE A 460 12.61 -1.84 -4.55
C ILE A 460 11.89 -0.65 -3.90
N ALA A 461 10.58 -0.46 -4.17
CA ALA A 461 9.80 0.60 -3.53
C ALA A 461 9.83 0.51 -2.00
N ARG A 462 9.92 -0.72 -1.42
CA ARG A 462 10.01 -0.92 0.03
C ARG A 462 11.27 -0.31 0.66
N ILE A 463 12.34 -0.16 -0.10
CA ILE A 463 13.55 0.53 0.37
C ILE A 463 13.21 1.97 0.76
N GLY A 464 12.43 2.67 -0.08
CA GLY A 464 11.91 4.01 0.26
C GLY A 464 11.06 4.00 1.53
N GLY A 465 10.21 2.98 1.69
CA GLY A 465 9.40 2.80 2.90
C GLY A 465 10.23 2.66 4.18
N VAL A 466 11.35 1.95 4.12
CA VAL A 466 12.28 1.79 5.27
C VAL A 466 12.92 3.13 5.66
N TRP A 467 13.24 3.98 4.70
CA TRP A 467 13.79 5.31 4.97
C TRP A 467 12.76 6.31 5.52
N ALA A 468 11.48 6.16 5.20
CA ALA A 468 10.44 7.11 5.57
C ALA A 468 10.36 7.40 7.08
N PRO A 469 10.27 6.41 8.00
CA PRO A 469 10.23 6.68 9.43
C PRO A 469 11.52 7.33 9.95
N GLN A 470 12.69 6.92 9.43
CA GLN A 470 13.98 7.47 9.85
C GLN A 470 14.10 8.95 9.46
N ILE A 471 13.71 9.29 8.24
CA ILE A 471 13.69 10.68 7.78
C ILE A 471 12.71 11.49 8.63
N SER A 472 11.52 10.97 8.91
CA SER A 472 10.51 11.67 9.73
C SER A 472 11.00 11.93 11.16
N LEU A 473 11.82 11.05 11.74
CA LEU A 473 12.41 11.25 13.07
C LEU A 473 13.44 12.38 13.11
N LEU A 474 14.06 12.74 11.95
CA LEU A 474 15.01 13.86 11.89
C LEU A 474 14.37 15.20 12.28
N ALA A 475 13.06 15.34 12.11
CA ALA A 475 12.35 16.55 12.55
C ALA A 475 12.48 16.78 14.06
N GLN A 476 12.51 15.72 14.85
CA GLN A 476 12.58 15.79 16.30
C GLN A 476 14.03 15.81 16.79
N SER A 477 14.94 15.07 16.12
CA SER A 477 16.32 14.88 16.58
C SER A 477 17.29 15.95 16.08
N VAL A 478 17.11 16.47 14.86
CA VAL A 478 18.06 17.41 14.23
C VAL A 478 17.40 18.77 13.97
N TRP A 479 16.48 18.84 13.01
CA TRP A 479 15.86 20.09 12.60
C TRP A 479 14.49 19.84 11.95
N PHE A 480 13.47 20.57 12.39
CA PHE A 480 12.08 20.37 11.98
C PHE A 480 11.85 20.39 10.45
N PRO A 481 12.43 21.33 9.66
CA PRO A 481 12.24 21.39 8.21
C PRO A 481 12.94 20.26 7.43
N LEU A 482 13.94 19.59 7.99
CA LEU A 482 14.82 18.67 7.26
C LEU A 482 14.08 17.53 6.54
N PRO A 483 13.14 16.81 7.15
CA PRO A 483 12.37 15.76 6.45
C PRO A 483 11.60 16.30 5.25
N TYR A 484 10.99 17.45 5.39
CA TYR A 484 10.17 18.07 4.34
C TYR A 484 11.02 18.48 3.14
N ILE A 485 12.23 19.00 3.38
CA ILE A 485 13.19 19.32 2.31
C ILE A 485 13.60 18.05 1.56
N ILE A 486 13.92 16.97 2.28
CA ILE A 486 14.30 15.68 1.67
C ILE A 486 13.15 15.12 0.83
N PHE A 487 11.93 15.09 1.37
CA PHE A 487 10.76 14.56 0.65
C PHE A 487 10.40 15.42 -0.57
N SER A 488 10.46 16.73 -0.45
CA SER A 488 10.19 17.65 -1.57
C SER A 488 11.23 17.50 -2.69
N PHE A 489 12.50 17.44 -2.35
CA PHE A 489 13.56 17.25 -3.32
C PHE A 489 13.44 15.91 -4.05
N ALA A 490 13.14 14.83 -3.32
CA ALA A 490 12.93 13.51 -3.90
C ALA A 490 11.73 13.48 -4.86
N THR A 491 10.61 14.12 -4.50
CA THR A 491 9.42 14.20 -5.38
C THR A 491 9.66 15.09 -6.59
N PHE A 492 10.42 16.16 -6.45
CA PHE A 492 10.82 17.01 -7.57
C PHE A 492 11.68 16.25 -8.59
N ILE A 493 12.67 15.49 -8.13
CA ILE A 493 13.47 14.61 -9.00
C ILE A 493 12.57 13.54 -9.65
N ALA A 494 11.59 12.98 -8.93
CA ALA A 494 10.66 12.02 -9.50
C ALA A 494 9.82 12.62 -10.64
N ALA A 495 9.41 13.89 -10.53
CA ALA A 495 8.74 14.62 -11.60
C ALA A 495 9.64 14.78 -12.84
N ILE A 496 10.91 15.12 -12.64
CA ILE A 496 11.89 15.22 -13.73
C ILE A 496 12.13 13.84 -14.38
N CYS A 497 12.28 12.80 -13.57
CA CYS A 497 12.45 11.44 -14.07
C CYS A 497 11.24 10.98 -14.90
N ALA A 498 10.02 11.34 -14.50
CA ALA A 498 8.81 11.02 -15.24
C ALA A 498 8.75 11.66 -16.63
N LEU A 499 9.45 12.80 -16.88
CA LEU A 499 9.58 13.40 -18.22
C LEU A 499 10.26 12.48 -19.24
N PHE A 500 11.15 11.60 -18.78
CA PHE A 500 11.89 10.68 -19.64
C PHE A 500 11.15 9.36 -19.91
N LEU A 501 9.96 9.18 -19.33
CA LEU A 501 9.13 8.02 -19.58
C LEU A 501 8.27 8.21 -20.85
N PRO A 502 8.02 7.15 -21.66
CA PRO A 502 7.14 7.20 -22.83
C PRO A 502 5.67 7.25 -22.42
N GLU A 503 4.79 7.83 -23.23
CA GLU A 503 3.35 7.74 -23.03
C GLU A 503 2.85 6.30 -23.30
N THR A 504 1.97 5.79 -22.43
CA THR A 504 1.49 4.41 -22.50
C THR A 504 0.06 4.28 -23.00
N ARG A 505 -0.78 5.33 -22.91
CA ARG A 505 -2.22 5.28 -23.25
C ARG A 505 -2.49 5.16 -24.74
N THR A 506 -1.76 5.89 -25.56
CA THR A 506 -2.01 6.02 -27.01
C THR A 506 -1.63 4.79 -27.82
N LYS A 507 -1.08 3.75 -27.19
CA LYS A 507 -0.62 2.54 -27.87
C LYS A 507 -1.68 1.46 -27.82
N PRO A 508 -2.14 0.95 -28.98
CA PRO A 508 -3.27 0.04 -29.08
C PRO A 508 -3.02 -1.36 -28.52
N ALA A 509 -1.78 -1.75 -28.26
CA ALA A 509 -1.45 -3.04 -27.68
C ALA A 509 -0.32 -2.92 -26.65
N LEU A 510 -0.52 -3.56 -25.48
CA LEU A 510 0.56 -3.78 -24.53
C LEU A 510 1.69 -4.57 -25.21
N PRO A 511 2.96 -4.20 -25.04
CA PRO A 511 4.06 -4.91 -25.69
C PRO A 511 4.10 -6.38 -25.22
N ASP A 512 4.19 -7.29 -26.15
CA ASP A 512 4.27 -8.72 -25.86
C ASP A 512 5.71 -9.19 -25.67
N THR A 513 6.66 -8.50 -26.28
CA THR A 513 8.09 -8.81 -26.20
C THR A 513 8.92 -7.60 -25.76
N VAL A 514 10.14 -7.84 -25.27
CA VAL A 514 11.09 -6.78 -24.89
C VAL A 514 11.42 -5.90 -26.09
N GLN A 515 11.57 -6.48 -27.29
CA GLN A 515 11.85 -5.73 -28.52
C GLN A 515 10.70 -4.80 -28.93
N GLN A 516 9.45 -5.21 -28.73
CA GLN A 516 8.29 -4.34 -28.93
C GLN A 516 8.23 -3.22 -27.89
N ALA A 517 8.61 -3.50 -26.65
CA ALA A 517 8.68 -2.49 -25.59
C ALA A 517 9.75 -1.43 -25.86
N GLU A 518 10.87 -1.83 -26.48
CA GLU A 518 11.94 -0.91 -26.90
C GLU A 518 11.45 0.09 -27.97
N ARG A 519 10.80 -0.42 -29.01
CA ARG A 519 10.25 0.39 -30.12
C ARG A 519 9.08 1.26 -29.68
N SER A 520 8.55 1.03 -28.51
CA SER A 520 7.38 1.79 -28.00
C SER A 520 7.66 3.26 -27.69
N GLY A 521 8.85 3.79 -27.94
CA GLY A 521 9.21 5.22 -27.86
C GLY A 521 9.36 5.93 -29.20
N GLU A 522 9.36 5.19 -30.31
CA GLU A 522 9.51 5.76 -31.65
C GLU A 522 8.15 6.07 -32.27
N PRO A 523 8.00 7.14 -33.09
CA PRO A 523 6.78 7.38 -33.84
C PRO A 523 6.49 6.17 -34.75
N ILE A 524 5.26 5.71 -34.73
CA ILE A 524 4.82 4.55 -35.53
C ILE A 524 4.88 4.92 -37.00
N ASP A 525 5.67 4.19 -37.77
CA ASP A 525 5.67 4.30 -39.22
C ASP A 525 4.33 3.79 -39.76
N ASP A 526 3.64 4.58 -40.57
CA ASP A 526 2.31 4.27 -41.15
C ASP A 526 2.30 2.96 -41.94
N THR A 527 3.45 2.47 -42.37
CA THR A 527 3.65 1.17 -43.02
C THR A 527 3.44 -0.01 -42.07
N GLU A 528 3.86 0.09 -40.80
CA GLU A 528 3.64 -0.96 -39.79
C GLU A 528 2.16 -1.04 -39.35
N LEU A 529 1.45 0.08 -39.35
CA LEU A 529 0.02 0.13 -39.04
C LEU A 529 -0.79 -0.63 -40.12
N LYS A 530 -0.43 -0.45 -41.41
CA LYS A 530 -1.06 -1.14 -42.52
C LYS A 530 -0.77 -2.65 -42.55
N ILE A 531 0.40 -3.07 -42.11
CA ILE A 531 0.75 -4.49 -41.99
C ILE A 531 0.04 -5.16 -40.82
N ARG A 532 -0.19 -4.44 -39.70
CA ARG A 532 -0.94 -4.95 -38.55
C ARG A 532 -2.44 -5.05 -38.80
N THR A 533 -3.04 -4.08 -39.47
CA THR A 533 -4.43 -4.13 -39.91
C THR A 533 -4.64 -5.26 -40.93
N LYS A 534 -3.67 -5.51 -41.82
CA LYS A 534 -3.71 -6.59 -42.76
C LYS A 534 -3.52 -7.99 -42.15
N LYS A 535 -2.78 -8.08 -40.99
CA LYS A 535 -2.67 -9.32 -40.20
C LYS A 535 -3.90 -9.62 -39.33
N LEU A 536 -4.63 -8.60 -38.91
CA LEU A 536 -5.92 -8.77 -38.22
C LEU A 536 -7.06 -9.10 -39.19
N SER A 537 -6.94 -8.72 -40.48
CA SER A 537 -7.88 -9.10 -41.53
C SER A 537 -7.58 -10.42 -42.21
N ILE A 538 -6.54 -11.15 -41.81
CA ILE A 538 -6.18 -12.51 -42.30
C ILE A 538 -6.63 -13.60 -41.28
N CYS A 539 -7.60 -13.33 -40.43
CA CYS A 539 -8.43 -14.32 -39.76
C CYS A 539 -9.86 -14.29 -40.35
N PRO A 540 -10.09 -14.81 -41.58
CA PRO A 540 -11.39 -14.67 -42.25
C PRO A 540 -12.44 -15.71 -41.79
N GLU A 541 -12.09 -16.65 -40.91
CA GLU A 541 -13.00 -17.77 -40.59
C GLU A 541 -14.04 -17.46 -39.49
N ILE A 542 -14.07 -16.25 -38.91
CA ILE A 542 -15.04 -15.91 -37.85
C ILE A 542 -16.07 -14.87 -38.30
N GLU A 543 -15.76 -14.06 -39.32
CA GLU A 543 -16.72 -13.06 -39.82
C GLU A 543 -17.67 -13.64 -40.92
N GLU A 544 -17.25 -14.61 -41.68
CA GLU A 544 -18.13 -15.30 -42.67
C GLU A 544 -19.27 -16.11 -42.00
N GLU A 545 -19.05 -16.66 -40.77
CA GLU A 545 -20.12 -17.34 -40.01
C GLU A 545 -21.14 -16.37 -39.39
N GLU A 546 -20.80 -15.10 -39.11
CA GLU A 546 -21.76 -14.10 -38.60
C GLU A 546 -22.60 -13.48 -39.73
N GLU A 547 -22.11 -13.37 -40.96
CA GLU A 547 -22.89 -12.92 -42.12
C GLU A 547 -23.82 -14.02 -42.64
N GLU A 548 -23.45 -15.29 -42.59
CA GLU A 548 -24.32 -16.41 -42.93
C GLU A 548 -25.48 -16.62 -41.92
N GLU A 549 -25.21 -16.42 -40.60
CA GLU A 549 -26.26 -16.50 -39.56
C GLU A 549 -27.24 -15.32 -39.61
N THR A 550 -26.81 -14.14 -40.04
CA THR A 550 -27.71 -12.98 -40.25
C THR A 550 -28.53 -13.13 -41.53
N SER A 551 -27.93 -13.67 -42.59
CA SER A 551 -28.66 -13.92 -43.86
C SER A 551 -29.72 -15.00 -43.71
N LEU A 552 -29.49 -16.05 -42.91
CA LEU A 552 -30.46 -17.10 -42.61
C LEU A 552 -31.61 -16.67 -41.71
N LYS A 553 -31.44 -15.64 -40.91
CA LYS A 553 -32.55 -15.05 -40.09
C LYS A 553 -33.48 -14.14 -40.89
N ASP A 554 -32.97 -13.48 -41.91
CA ASP A 554 -33.80 -12.61 -42.76
C ASP A 554 -34.63 -13.39 -43.78
N HIS A 555 -34.25 -14.64 -44.11
CA HIS A 555 -35.05 -15.54 -44.97
C HIS A 555 -36.11 -16.37 -44.23
N SER A 556 -36.17 -16.31 -42.89
CA SER A 556 -37.21 -17.02 -42.10
C SER A 556 -38.36 -16.14 -41.66
N ILE A 557 -38.41 -14.84 -42.08
CA ILE A 557 -39.47 -13.85 -41.76
C ILE A 557 -40.10 -13.31 -43.06
N ALA A 558 -39.90 -13.94 -44.20
CA ALA A 558 -40.66 -13.61 -45.43
C ALA A 558 -41.67 -14.71 -45.77
#